data_0e0feb049049b7514b9cb1aeb21b3f77
#
_entry.id   0e0feb049049b7514b9cb1aeb21b3f77
#
_cell.length_a   1.000
_cell.length_b   1.000
_cell.length_c   1.000
_cell.angle_alpha   90.00
_cell.angle_beta   90.00
_cell.angle_gamma   90.00
#
_symmetry.space_group_name_H-M   'P 1'
#
loop_
_entity.id
_entity.type
_entity.pdbx_description
1 polymer ?
#
loop_
_entity_poly.entity_id
_entity_poly.type
_entity_poly.pdbx_seq_one_letter_code
_entity_poly.pdbx_strand_id
1 'polypeptide(L)'
;MNTALASFQALYLQYQKHHFVVEGAEFYQLHNFFQECGDATKSHVHDLGERLNGLGGVPAASFSKLAELCCFEPEADGVYNCRTMVEHDLAAEQAVIKLLRSQASQAESLGDRGTRYLYEQMLLETEERAYHLAHFLASDTLVVA
;
A
#
# COMPACT_ATOMS: atom_id res chain seq x y z
N MET A 1 0.17 -8.39 12.64
CA MET A 1 -0.01 -8.88 11.25
C MET A 1 -1.33 -8.46 10.63
N ASN A 2 -2.44 -8.55 11.34
CA ASN A 2 -3.75 -8.10 10.83
C ASN A 2 -3.80 -6.61 10.50
N THR A 3 -3.07 -5.76 11.22
CA THR A 3 -2.98 -4.33 10.90
C THR A 3 -2.35 -4.10 9.53
N ALA A 4 -1.28 -4.83 9.21
CA ALA A 4 -0.65 -4.75 7.88
C ALA A 4 -1.59 -5.29 6.80
N LEU A 5 -2.26 -6.42 7.05
CA LEU A 5 -3.22 -6.99 6.12
C LEU A 5 -4.35 -5.99 5.82
N ALA A 6 -4.93 -5.41 6.86
CA ALA A 6 -6.01 -4.44 6.73
C ALA A 6 -5.57 -3.20 5.94
N SER A 7 -4.36 -2.73 6.20
CA SER A 7 -3.79 -1.56 5.54
C SER A 7 -3.55 -1.81 4.05
N PHE A 8 -3.00 -2.97 3.68
CA PHE A 8 -2.84 -3.33 2.28
C PHE A 8 -4.18 -3.56 1.58
N GLN A 9 -5.18 -4.10 2.29
CA GLN A 9 -6.52 -4.26 1.73
C GLN A 9 -7.16 -2.91 1.42
N ALA A 10 -7.05 -1.96 2.33
CA ALA A 10 -7.53 -0.60 2.12
C ALA A 10 -6.79 0.09 0.97
N LEU A 11 -5.48 -0.10 0.90
CA LEU A 11 -4.66 0.48 -0.17
C LEU A 11 -5.00 -0.13 -1.53
N TYR A 12 -5.26 -1.44 -1.57
CA TYR A 12 -5.76 -2.10 -2.78
C TYR A 12 -7.05 -1.45 -3.29
N LEU A 13 -8.02 -1.24 -2.40
CA LEU A 13 -9.28 -0.61 -2.78
C LEU A 13 -9.08 0.82 -3.28
N GLN A 14 -8.16 1.56 -2.67
CA GLN A 14 -7.85 2.92 -3.10
C GLN A 14 -7.21 2.95 -4.49
N TYR A 15 -6.24 2.08 -4.76
CA TYR A 15 -5.64 1.96 -6.09
C TYR A 15 -6.65 1.50 -7.13
N GLN A 16 -7.54 0.57 -6.77
CA GLN A 16 -8.58 0.10 -7.68
C GLN A 16 -9.51 1.25 -8.07
N LYS A 17 -9.92 2.07 -7.10
CA LYS A 17 -10.75 3.25 -7.40
C LYS A 17 -9.99 4.22 -8.31
N HIS A 18 -8.73 4.50 -8.01
CA HIS A 18 -7.91 5.40 -8.82
C HIS A 18 -7.76 4.87 -10.25
N HIS A 19 -7.55 3.57 -10.40
CA HIS A 19 -7.49 2.92 -11.71
C HIS A 19 -8.79 3.15 -12.51
N PHE A 20 -9.95 3.04 -11.85
CA PHE A 20 -11.24 3.22 -12.51
C PHE A 20 -11.49 4.66 -12.94
N VAL A 21 -11.15 5.65 -12.09
CA VAL A 21 -11.63 7.03 -12.27
C VAL A 21 -10.61 7.98 -12.88
N VAL A 22 -9.35 7.58 -13.02
CA VAL A 22 -8.31 8.46 -13.55
C VAL A 22 -8.64 8.88 -14.98
N GLU A 23 -8.40 10.16 -15.30
CA GLU A 23 -8.62 10.70 -16.64
C GLU A 23 -7.67 11.88 -16.88
N GLY A 24 -7.60 12.33 -18.11
CA GLY A 24 -6.77 13.47 -18.50
C GLY A 24 -5.48 13.05 -19.18
N ALA A 25 -4.53 13.95 -19.24
CA ALA A 25 -3.28 13.77 -20.02
C ALA A 25 -2.43 12.60 -19.52
N GLU A 26 -2.46 12.32 -18.21
CA GLU A 26 -1.70 11.22 -17.60
C GLU A 26 -2.51 9.92 -17.49
N PHE A 27 -3.67 9.84 -18.12
CA PHE A 27 -4.56 8.70 -17.97
C PHE A 27 -3.86 7.37 -18.23
N TYR A 28 -3.20 7.24 -19.35
CA TYR A 28 -2.67 5.95 -19.77
C TYR A 28 -1.61 5.42 -18.80
N GLN A 29 -0.67 6.27 -18.43
CA GLN A 29 0.40 5.89 -17.51
C GLN A 29 -0.15 5.58 -16.12
N LEU A 30 -1.02 6.43 -15.58
CA LEU A 30 -1.54 6.25 -14.23
C LEU A 30 -2.55 5.11 -14.14
N HIS A 31 -3.40 4.94 -15.15
CA HIS A 31 -4.34 3.83 -15.20
C HIS A 31 -3.60 2.50 -15.06
N ASN A 32 -2.53 2.31 -15.82
CA ASN A 32 -1.72 1.11 -15.76
C ASN A 32 -0.93 1.02 -14.47
N PHE A 33 -0.35 2.12 -14.01
CA PHE A 33 0.41 2.16 -12.75
C PHE A 33 -0.45 1.81 -11.54
N PHE A 34 -1.66 2.37 -11.46
CA PHE A 34 -2.58 2.05 -10.38
C PHE A 34 -3.00 0.59 -10.39
N GLN A 35 -3.17 -0.01 -11.58
CA GLN A 35 -3.44 -1.44 -11.70
C GLN A 35 -2.28 -2.28 -11.15
N GLU A 36 -1.06 -1.95 -11.52
CA GLU A 36 0.13 -2.65 -11.04
C GLU A 36 0.27 -2.55 -9.53
N CYS A 37 0.06 -1.35 -8.98
CA CYS A 37 0.11 -1.13 -7.54
C CYS A 37 -1.00 -1.91 -6.81
N GLY A 38 -2.20 -1.91 -7.37
CA GLY A 38 -3.32 -2.67 -6.83
C GLY A 38 -3.03 -4.16 -6.80
N ASP A 39 -2.51 -4.71 -7.89
CA ASP A 39 -2.16 -6.12 -7.97
C ASP A 39 -1.08 -6.49 -6.93
N ALA A 40 -0.08 -5.64 -6.75
CA ALA A 40 0.97 -5.87 -5.77
C ALA A 40 0.43 -5.85 -4.34
N THR A 41 -0.42 -4.88 -4.00
CA THR A 41 -1.01 -4.79 -2.65
C THR A 41 -1.94 -5.96 -2.36
N LYS A 42 -2.70 -6.41 -3.35
CA LYS A 42 -3.54 -7.61 -3.25
C LYS A 42 -2.70 -8.85 -2.95
N SER A 43 -1.55 -8.98 -3.61
CA SER A 43 -0.60 -10.07 -3.37
C SER A 43 -0.04 -10.02 -1.95
N HIS A 44 0.25 -8.84 -1.41
CA HIS A 44 0.68 -8.69 -0.02
C HIS A 44 -0.39 -9.16 0.96
N VAL A 45 -1.66 -8.84 0.69
CA VAL A 45 -2.78 -9.33 1.52
C VAL A 45 -2.81 -10.86 1.54
N HIS A 46 -2.65 -11.49 0.38
CA HIS A 46 -2.62 -12.95 0.27
C HIS A 46 -1.50 -13.54 1.12
N ASP A 47 -0.29 -13.03 0.96
CA ASP A 47 0.88 -13.56 1.65
C ASP A 47 0.77 -13.39 3.17
N LEU A 48 0.25 -12.24 3.62
CA LEU A 48 0.01 -11.99 5.05
C LEU A 48 -1.07 -12.92 5.61
N GLY A 49 -2.15 -13.11 4.87
CA GLY A 49 -3.23 -14.01 5.28
C GLY A 49 -2.76 -15.45 5.44
N GLU A 50 -2.00 -15.95 4.47
CA GLU A 50 -1.43 -17.30 4.52
C GLU A 50 -0.47 -17.45 5.71
N ARG A 51 0.43 -16.48 5.90
CA ARG A 51 1.39 -16.52 7.01
C ARG A 51 0.70 -16.45 8.36
N LEU A 52 -0.26 -15.53 8.51
CA LEU A 52 -1.00 -15.37 9.75
C LEU A 52 -1.74 -16.65 10.14
N ASN A 53 -2.44 -17.27 9.19
CA ASN A 53 -3.14 -18.51 9.44
C ASN A 53 -2.17 -19.64 9.75
N GLY A 54 -1.04 -19.71 9.05
CA GLY A 54 0.01 -20.69 9.33
C GLY A 54 0.60 -20.57 10.73
N LEU A 55 0.57 -19.38 11.32
CA LEU A 55 1.01 -19.13 12.71
C LEU A 55 -0.10 -19.35 13.73
N GLY A 56 -1.28 -19.78 13.32
CA GLY A 56 -2.42 -20.05 14.20
C GLY A 56 -3.37 -18.88 14.39
N GLY A 57 -3.19 -17.78 13.66
CA GLY A 57 -4.08 -16.63 13.72
C GLY A 57 -5.23 -16.72 12.71
N VAL A 58 -6.13 -15.75 12.80
CA VAL A 58 -7.29 -15.63 11.89
C VAL A 58 -7.20 -14.29 11.17
N PRO A 59 -7.11 -14.30 9.82
CA PRO A 59 -7.09 -13.05 9.06
C PRO A 59 -8.39 -12.27 9.22
N ALA A 60 -8.26 -10.96 9.44
CA ALA A 60 -9.41 -10.06 9.47
C ALA A 60 -10.06 -9.98 8.09
N ALA A 61 -11.38 -9.97 8.04
CA ALA A 61 -12.11 -10.01 6.76
C ALA A 61 -13.32 -9.07 6.71
N SER A 62 -13.92 -8.71 7.85
CA SER A 62 -15.08 -7.82 7.84
C SER A 62 -14.67 -6.38 7.54
N PHE A 63 -15.49 -5.64 6.80
CA PHE A 63 -15.21 -4.25 6.48
C PHE A 63 -14.99 -3.39 7.72
N SER A 64 -15.79 -3.60 8.77
CA SER A 64 -15.65 -2.83 10.01
C SER A 64 -14.31 -3.10 10.69
N LYS A 65 -13.87 -4.36 10.74
CA LYS A 65 -12.59 -4.73 11.35
C LYS A 65 -11.41 -4.22 10.54
N LEU A 66 -11.49 -4.33 9.21
CA LEU A 66 -10.44 -3.80 8.33
C LEU A 66 -10.30 -2.29 8.50
N ALA A 67 -11.41 -1.56 8.57
CA ALA A 67 -11.40 -0.10 8.80
C ALA A 67 -10.78 0.25 10.15
N GLU A 68 -11.12 -0.50 11.21
CA GLU A 68 -10.56 -0.30 12.55
C GLU A 68 -9.05 -0.49 12.59
N LEU A 69 -8.55 -1.51 11.89
CA LEU A 69 -7.13 -1.90 11.94
C LEU A 69 -6.23 -1.15 10.95
N CYS A 70 -6.79 -0.49 9.95
CA CYS A 70 -6.00 0.22 8.94
C CYS A 70 -5.13 1.30 9.58
N CYS A 71 -3.85 1.38 9.18
CA CYS A 71 -2.88 2.31 9.76
C CYS A 71 -2.92 3.72 9.14
N PHE A 72 -3.79 3.97 8.20
CA PHE A 72 -3.96 5.29 7.58
C PHE A 72 -5.45 5.56 7.35
N GLU A 73 -5.79 6.83 7.14
CA GLU A 73 -7.15 7.24 6.79
C GLU A 73 -7.33 7.08 5.28
N PRO A 74 -8.17 6.14 4.81
CA PRO A 74 -8.40 5.99 3.37
C PRO A 74 -9.02 7.25 2.77
N GLU A 75 -8.73 7.47 1.49
CA GLU A 75 -9.33 8.55 0.73
C GLU A 75 -10.86 8.46 0.76
N ALA A 76 -11.53 9.58 1.02
CA ALA A 76 -13.00 9.61 0.97
C ALA A 76 -13.51 9.33 -0.45
N ASP A 77 -14.71 8.78 -0.55
CA ASP A 77 -15.33 8.52 -1.84
C ASP A 77 -15.43 9.82 -2.66
N GLY A 78 -15.31 9.68 -3.96
CA GLY A 78 -15.35 10.80 -4.88
C GLY A 78 -14.26 10.72 -5.93
N VAL A 79 -14.24 11.73 -6.80
CA VAL A 79 -13.25 11.83 -7.87
C VAL A 79 -12.27 12.95 -7.52
N TYR A 80 -10.99 12.67 -7.65
CA TYR A 80 -9.90 13.61 -7.38
C TYR A 80 -9.04 13.75 -8.63
N ASN A 81 -8.33 14.88 -8.76
CA ASN A 81 -7.39 15.02 -9.86
C ASN A 81 -6.19 14.07 -9.68
N CYS A 82 -5.45 13.84 -10.75
CA CYS A 82 -4.34 12.88 -10.76
C CYS A 82 -3.33 13.15 -9.66
N ARG A 83 -2.92 14.41 -9.50
CA ARG A 83 -1.92 14.79 -8.51
C ARG A 83 -2.40 14.48 -7.09
N THR A 84 -3.63 14.82 -6.77
CA THR A 84 -4.22 14.56 -5.45
C THR A 84 -4.32 13.05 -5.17
N MET A 85 -4.73 12.25 -6.16
CA MET A 85 -4.76 10.80 -6.00
C MET A 85 -3.38 10.24 -5.68
N VAL A 86 -2.35 10.68 -6.41
CA VAL A 86 -0.97 10.25 -6.17
C VAL A 86 -0.47 10.69 -4.80
N GLU A 87 -0.81 11.91 -4.36
CA GLU A 87 -0.48 12.39 -3.01
C GLU A 87 -1.11 11.52 -1.92
N HIS A 88 -2.37 11.16 -2.09
CA HIS A 88 -3.06 10.27 -1.14
C HIS A 88 -2.42 8.88 -1.10
N ASP A 89 -2.06 8.34 -2.26
CA ASP A 89 -1.40 7.03 -2.33
C ASP A 89 -0.02 7.07 -1.68
N LEU A 90 0.74 8.13 -1.92
CA LEU A 90 2.06 8.29 -1.29
C LEU A 90 1.95 8.36 0.23
N ALA A 91 1.01 9.15 0.74
CA ALA A 91 0.79 9.25 2.19
C ALA A 91 0.42 7.89 2.80
N ALA A 92 -0.43 7.12 2.12
CA ALA A 92 -0.82 5.78 2.55
C ALA A 92 0.37 4.82 2.55
N GLU A 93 1.16 4.81 1.49
CA GLU A 93 2.36 3.95 1.40
C GLU A 93 3.38 4.33 2.48
N GLN A 94 3.57 5.62 2.77
CA GLN A 94 4.47 6.06 3.83
C GLN A 94 4.02 5.58 5.22
N ALA A 95 2.72 5.58 5.48
CA ALA A 95 2.18 5.02 6.74
C ALA A 95 2.44 3.52 6.83
N VAL A 96 2.24 2.80 5.73
CA VAL A 96 2.50 1.35 5.67
C VAL A 96 3.99 1.04 5.84
N ILE A 97 4.88 1.85 5.26
CA ILE A 97 6.33 1.71 5.46
C ILE A 97 6.69 1.75 6.93
N LYS A 98 6.17 2.75 7.67
CA LYS A 98 6.42 2.85 9.12
C LYS A 98 5.92 1.63 9.86
N LEU A 99 4.73 1.15 9.52
CA LEU A 99 4.13 -0.03 10.12
C LEU A 99 4.99 -1.27 9.88
N LEU A 100 5.40 -1.50 8.64
CA LEU A 100 6.20 -2.68 8.28
C LEU A 100 7.56 -2.67 8.97
N ARG A 101 8.22 -1.51 9.08
CA ARG A 101 9.49 -1.37 9.81
C ARG A 101 9.31 -1.76 11.27
N SER A 102 8.27 -1.26 11.90
CA SER A 102 7.95 -1.58 13.30
C SER A 102 7.67 -3.06 13.50
N GLN A 103 6.87 -3.65 12.62
CA GLN A 103 6.51 -5.06 12.73
C GLN A 103 7.67 -5.99 12.41
N ALA A 104 8.54 -5.62 11.49
CA ALA A 104 9.77 -6.37 11.22
C ALA A 104 10.68 -6.39 12.45
N SER A 105 10.86 -5.25 13.12
CA SER A 105 11.64 -5.15 14.35
C SER A 105 11.03 -6.00 15.48
N GLN A 106 9.72 -6.00 15.61
CA GLN A 106 9.01 -6.81 16.60
C GLN A 106 9.19 -8.31 16.32
N ALA A 107 9.06 -8.74 15.09
CA ALA A 107 9.28 -10.13 14.69
C ALA A 107 10.73 -10.56 15.01
N GLU A 108 11.71 -9.70 14.73
CA GLU A 108 13.10 -9.96 15.07
C GLU A 108 13.30 -10.14 16.58
N SER A 109 12.70 -9.26 17.38
CA SER A 109 12.80 -9.35 18.84
C SER A 109 12.18 -10.62 19.41
N LEU A 110 11.22 -11.20 18.72
CA LEU A 110 10.58 -12.46 19.09
C LEU A 110 11.31 -13.69 18.53
N GLY A 111 12.37 -13.49 17.76
CA GLY A 111 13.08 -14.56 17.10
C GLY A 111 12.38 -15.15 15.88
N ASP A 112 11.27 -14.54 15.43
CA ASP A 112 10.53 -14.99 14.25
C ASP A 112 11.13 -14.40 12.98
N ARG A 113 12.22 -15.00 12.55
CA ARG A 113 12.98 -14.52 11.40
C ARG A 113 12.23 -14.66 10.08
N GLY A 114 11.40 -15.69 9.95
CA GLY A 114 10.59 -15.90 8.74
C GLY A 114 9.58 -14.80 8.55
N THR A 115 8.89 -14.39 9.62
CA THR A 115 7.95 -13.26 9.57
C THR A 115 8.67 -11.94 9.31
N ARG A 116 9.82 -11.73 9.94
CA ARG A 116 10.66 -10.55 9.66
C ARG A 116 11.01 -10.47 8.18
N TYR A 117 11.45 -11.58 7.60
CA TYR A 117 11.82 -11.64 6.19
C TYR A 117 10.64 -11.30 5.28
N LEU A 118 9.45 -11.83 5.59
CA LEU A 118 8.24 -11.52 4.84
C LEU A 118 7.94 -10.01 4.88
N TYR A 119 7.99 -9.40 6.05
CA TYR A 119 7.79 -7.96 6.19
C TYR A 119 8.83 -7.16 5.41
N GLU A 120 10.08 -7.59 5.44
CA GLU A 120 11.15 -6.88 4.74
C GLU A 120 11.02 -6.97 3.21
N GLN A 121 10.54 -8.10 2.68
CA GLN A 121 10.23 -8.21 1.25
C GLN A 121 9.11 -7.27 0.84
N MET A 122 8.06 -7.20 1.63
CA MET A 122 6.93 -6.28 1.39
C MET A 122 7.37 -4.83 1.53
N LEU A 123 8.24 -4.55 2.50
CA LEU A 123 8.79 -3.22 2.73
C LEU A 123 9.57 -2.73 1.52
N LEU A 124 10.40 -3.58 0.94
CA LEU A 124 11.18 -3.23 -0.24
C LEU A 124 10.28 -2.82 -1.41
N GLU A 125 9.23 -3.60 -1.67
CA GLU A 125 8.27 -3.28 -2.73
C GLU A 125 7.44 -2.04 -2.42
N THR A 126 7.06 -1.85 -1.16
CA THR A 126 6.31 -0.67 -0.72
C THR A 126 7.15 0.60 -0.86
N GLU A 127 8.42 0.53 -0.49
CA GLU A 127 9.34 1.65 -0.67
C GLU A 127 9.54 1.99 -2.15
N GLU A 128 9.57 0.99 -3.02
CA GLU A 128 9.67 1.21 -4.47
C GLU A 128 8.42 1.90 -5.02
N ARG A 129 7.23 1.49 -4.59
CA ARG A 129 6.00 2.19 -5.00
C ARG A 129 6.00 3.64 -4.52
N ALA A 130 6.38 3.88 -3.26
CA ALA A 130 6.48 5.23 -2.72
C ALA A 130 7.49 6.09 -3.50
N TYR A 131 8.60 5.51 -3.89
CA TYR A 131 9.61 6.16 -4.70
C TYR A 131 9.03 6.61 -6.06
N HIS A 132 8.28 5.72 -6.73
CA HIS A 132 7.66 6.06 -8.00
C HIS A 132 6.59 7.15 -7.86
N LEU A 133 5.78 7.09 -6.81
CA LEU A 133 4.76 8.11 -6.52
C LEU A 133 5.41 9.47 -6.26
N ALA A 134 6.49 9.50 -5.49
CA ALA A 134 7.23 10.73 -5.21
C ALA A 134 7.85 11.32 -6.48
N HIS A 135 8.34 10.48 -7.37
CA HIS A 135 8.90 10.93 -8.65
C HIS A 135 7.83 11.55 -9.55
N PHE A 136 6.63 10.98 -9.58
CA PHE A 136 5.52 11.56 -10.32
C PHE A 136 5.20 12.97 -9.80
N LEU A 137 5.26 13.18 -8.50
CA LEU A 137 4.94 14.45 -7.86
C LEU A 137 6.06 15.49 -7.97
N ALA A 138 7.25 15.08 -8.34
CA ALA A 138 8.39 15.99 -8.47
C ALA A 138 8.16 16.99 -9.61
N SER A 139 8.82 18.14 -9.50
CA SER A 139 8.85 19.11 -10.59
C SER A 139 9.61 18.55 -11.77
N ASP A 140 9.17 18.89 -12.99
CA ASP A 140 9.87 18.49 -14.19
C ASP A 140 11.18 19.29 -14.30
N THR A 141 12.29 18.60 -14.03
CA THR A 141 13.63 19.20 -14.05
C THR A 141 14.35 19.01 -15.38
N LEU A 142 13.72 18.32 -16.31
CA LEU A 142 14.28 18.14 -17.67
C LEU A 142 13.94 19.30 -18.59
N VAL A 143 12.93 20.08 -18.23
CA VAL A 143 12.54 21.29 -18.99
C VAL A 143 13.24 22.46 -18.32
N VAL A 144 14.36 22.88 -18.88
CA VAL A 144 15.11 24.05 -18.43
C VAL A 144 14.76 25.19 -19.33
N ALA A 145 14.29 26.27 -18.77
CA ALA A 145 14.01 27.49 -19.49
C ALA A 145 15.28 28.15 -20.00
#